data_5a332dcbbcb1bd0ce9eee731bc0dd52b
#
_entry.id   5a332dcbbcb1bd0ce9eee731bc0dd52b
#
_cell.length_a   1.000
_cell.length_b   1.000
_cell.length_c   1.000
_cell.angle_alpha   90.00
_cell.angle_beta   90.00
_cell.angle_gamma   90.00
#
_symmetry.space_group_name_H-M   'P 1'
#
loop_
_entity.id
_entity.type
_entity.pdbx_description
1 polymer ?
#
loop_
_entity_poly.entity_id
_entity_poly.type
_entity_poly.pdbx_seq_one_letter_code
_entity_poly.pdbx_strand_id
1 'polypeptide(L)'
;MSTDTATQTGIETESLSRLHLLGIALAAVSGVLHLYLGVLFISSPLGWSFLFAGVGFLAGCGAILLNVRRRLVYLLGIPFTLGQIVAWYVVNAPDFSTLGYVDKAAQIGLVAVLVLLYRQES
;
A
#
# COMPACT_ATOMS: atom_id res chain seq x y z
N MET A 1 4.47 -31.08 -3.69
CA MET A 1 4.89 -29.99 -2.79
C MET A 1 4.29 -28.68 -3.26
N SER A 2 3.67 -27.97 -2.35
CA SER A 2 3.03 -26.69 -2.66
C SER A 2 4.04 -25.63 -3.11
N THR A 3 5.26 -25.70 -2.60
CA THR A 3 6.32 -24.77 -2.98
C THR A 3 6.54 -24.73 -4.49
N ASP A 4 6.63 -25.91 -5.11
CA ASP A 4 6.86 -26.00 -6.53
C ASP A 4 5.74 -25.38 -7.33
N THR A 5 4.50 -25.61 -6.92
CA THR A 5 3.34 -25.03 -7.58
C THR A 5 3.32 -23.52 -7.47
N ALA A 6 3.57 -22.98 -6.26
CA ALA A 6 3.59 -21.54 -6.03
C ALA A 6 4.68 -20.87 -6.86
N THR A 7 5.87 -21.47 -6.92
CA THR A 7 6.99 -20.95 -7.70
C THR A 7 6.65 -20.93 -9.19
N GLN A 8 6.01 -21.98 -9.69
CA GLN A 8 5.63 -22.07 -11.10
C GLN A 8 4.62 -20.98 -11.50
N THR A 9 3.76 -20.56 -10.58
CA THR A 9 2.79 -19.49 -10.85
C THR A 9 3.36 -18.10 -10.63
N GLY A 10 4.58 -17.98 -10.07
CA GLY A 10 5.21 -16.71 -9.77
C GLY A 10 4.79 -16.12 -8.43
N ILE A 11 3.90 -16.76 -7.70
CA ILE A 11 3.44 -16.31 -6.39
C ILE A 11 4.13 -17.13 -5.30
N GLU A 12 4.85 -16.45 -4.41
CA GLU A 12 5.60 -17.08 -3.33
C GLU A 12 4.72 -17.23 -2.08
N THR A 13 3.72 -18.12 -2.14
CA THR A 13 2.74 -18.27 -1.07
C THR A 13 3.34 -18.81 0.22
N GLU A 14 4.38 -19.63 0.15
CA GLU A 14 4.99 -20.20 1.34
C GLU A 14 5.77 -19.19 2.16
N SER A 15 6.23 -18.11 1.55
CA SER A 15 6.91 -17.03 2.25
C SER A 15 5.94 -15.98 2.78
N LEU A 16 4.65 -16.11 2.48
CA LEU A 16 3.63 -15.14 2.91
C LEU A 16 3.05 -15.55 4.26
N SER A 17 3.24 -14.71 5.26
CA SER A 17 2.61 -14.86 6.56
C SER A 17 1.30 -14.08 6.61
N ARG A 18 0.57 -14.22 7.72
CA ARG A 18 -0.62 -13.40 7.96
C ARG A 18 -0.27 -11.91 7.95
N LEU A 19 0.91 -11.57 8.46
CA LEU A 19 1.36 -10.17 8.46
C LEU A 19 1.57 -9.64 7.05
N HIS A 20 2.16 -10.45 6.15
CA HIS A 20 2.28 -10.08 4.74
C HIS A 20 0.91 -9.87 4.11
N LEU A 21 -0.03 -10.78 4.36
CA LEU A 21 -1.37 -10.69 3.80
C LEU A 21 -2.12 -9.48 4.31
N LEU A 22 -1.96 -9.16 5.59
CA LEU A 22 -2.55 -7.95 6.17
C LEU A 22 -2.01 -6.69 5.47
N GLY A 23 -0.70 -6.63 5.28
CA GLY A 23 -0.08 -5.50 4.57
C GLY A 23 -0.59 -5.36 3.15
N ILE A 24 -0.69 -6.47 2.43
CA ILE A 24 -1.23 -6.48 1.07
C ILE A 24 -2.68 -5.99 1.05
N ALA A 25 -3.50 -6.47 1.99
CA ALA A 25 -4.90 -6.06 2.06
C ALA A 25 -5.04 -4.56 2.34
N LEU A 26 -4.28 -4.04 3.30
CA LEU A 26 -4.33 -2.62 3.64
C LEU A 26 -3.83 -1.74 2.48
N ALA A 27 -2.76 -2.15 1.82
CA ALA A 27 -2.23 -1.44 0.66
C ALA A 27 -3.20 -1.49 -0.52
N ALA A 28 -3.85 -2.63 -0.73
CA ALA A 28 -4.84 -2.77 -1.80
C ALA A 28 -6.05 -1.87 -1.56
N VAL A 29 -6.54 -1.79 -0.33
CA VAL A 29 -7.63 -0.88 0.02
C VAL A 29 -7.24 0.56 -0.29
N SER A 30 -6.08 1.00 0.19
CA SER A 30 -5.63 2.37 -0.06
C SER A 30 -5.39 2.60 -1.56
N GLY A 31 -4.81 1.64 -2.25
CA GLY A 31 -4.56 1.74 -3.69
C GLY A 31 -5.83 1.92 -4.49
N VAL A 32 -6.84 1.09 -4.23
CA VAL A 32 -8.11 1.16 -4.94
C VAL A 32 -8.83 2.47 -4.65
N LEU A 33 -8.84 2.92 -3.39
CA LEU A 33 -9.45 4.20 -3.03
C LEU A 33 -8.77 5.36 -3.75
N HIS A 34 -7.45 5.34 -3.86
CA HIS A 34 -6.72 6.39 -4.57
C HIS A 34 -7.01 6.37 -6.06
N LEU A 35 -7.11 5.20 -6.68
CA LEU A 35 -7.49 5.11 -8.09
C LEU A 35 -8.90 5.65 -8.31
N TYR A 36 -9.83 5.31 -7.43
CA TYR A 36 -11.21 5.80 -7.52
C TYR A 36 -11.24 7.33 -7.43
N LEU A 37 -10.58 7.90 -6.41
CA LEU A 37 -10.53 9.35 -6.24
C LEU A 37 -9.77 10.03 -7.38
N GLY A 38 -8.74 9.38 -7.90
CA GLY A 38 -7.98 9.90 -9.03
C GLY A 38 -8.84 10.07 -10.27
N VAL A 39 -9.71 9.09 -10.55
CA VAL A 39 -10.63 9.18 -11.68
C VAL A 39 -11.66 10.28 -11.46
N LEU A 40 -12.20 10.40 -10.23
CA LEU A 40 -13.16 11.45 -9.91
C LEU A 40 -12.57 12.85 -10.09
N PHE A 41 -11.30 13.03 -9.77
CA PHE A 41 -10.63 14.33 -9.85
C PHE A 41 -9.63 14.41 -11.01
N ILE A 42 -9.90 13.67 -12.09
CA ILE A 42 -8.96 13.54 -13.22
C ILE A 42 -8.63 14.86 -13.89
N SER A 43 -9.48 15.86 -13.76
CA SER A 43 -9.27 17.18 -14.36
C SER A 43 -8.37 18.08 -13.53
N SER A 44 -7.89 17.63 -12.39
CA SER A 44 -7.04 18.43 -11.51
C SER A 44 -5.71 17.71 -11.23
N PRO A 45 -4.65 18.45 -10.87
CA PRO A 45 -3.38 17.83 -10.48
C PRO A 45 -3.52 16.88 -9.29
N LEU A 46 -4.45 17.17 -8.38
CA LEU A 46 -4.69 16.31 -7.22
C LEU A 46 -5.14 14.91 -7.64
N GLY A 47 -6.04 14.84 -8.65
CA GLY A 47 -6.48 13.55 -9.18
C GLY A 47 -5.34 12.72 -9.73
N TRP A 48 -4.42 13.35 -10.45
CA TRP A 48 -3.26 12.65 -10.98
C TRP A 48 -2.33 12.14 -9.87
N SER A 49 -2.17 12.93 -8.81
CA SER A 49 -1.38 12.46 -7.65
C SER A 49 -2.03 11.24 -6.99
N PHE A 50 -3.35 11.20 -6.93
CA PHE A 50 -4.09 10.04 -6.42
C PHE A 50 -3.88 8.81 -7.30
N LEU A 51 -3.91 8.97 -8.62
CA LEU A 51 -3.65 7.86 -9.54
C LEU A 51 -2.23 7.31 -9.35
N PHE A 52 -1.27 8.20 -9.23
CA PHE A 52 0.13 7.81 -9.00
C PHE A 52 0.26 7.02 -7.68
N ALA A 53 -0.36 7.51 -6.62
CA ALA A 53 -0.32 6.84 -5.33
C ALA A 53 -1.00 5.47 -5.39
N GLY A 54 -2.15 5.39 -6.07
CA GLY A 54 -2.87 4.12 -6.23
C GLY A 54 -2.04 3.07 -6.95
N VAL A 55 -1.42 3.46 -8.05
CA VAL A 55 -0.53 2.56 -8.81
C VAL A 55 0.64 2.13 -7.93
N GLY A 56 1.21 3.05 -7.15
CA GLY A 56 2.32 2.74 -6.26
C GLY A 56 1.95 1.69 -5.22
N PHE A 57 0.80 1.82 -4.57
CA PHE A 57 0.33 0.83 -3.60
C PHE A 57 0.12 -0.54 -4.24
N LEU A 58 -0.52 -0.59 -5.40
CA LEU A 58 -0.79 -1.86 -6.08
C LEU A 58 0.49 -2.50 -6.61
N ALA A 59 1.42 -1.69 -7.09
CA ALA A 59 2.74 -2.21 -7.50
C ALA A 59 3.49 -2.82 -6.32
N GLY A 60 3.40 -2.19 -5.15
CA GLY A 60 3.96 -2.74 -3.92
C GLY A 60 3.34 -4.08 -3.56
N CYS A 61 2.01 -4.20 -3.66
CA CYS A 61 1.32 -5.48 -3.44
C CYS A 61 1.85 -6.56 -4.38
N GLY A 62 1.98 -6.23 -5.66
CA GLY A 62 2.50 -7.17 -6.64
C GLY A 62 3.92 -7.61 -6.33
N ALA A 63 4.78 -6.67 -5.93
CA ALA A 63 6.16 -6.99 -5.59
C ALA A 63 6.23 -7.93 -4.38
N ILE A 64 5.39 -7.72 -3.37
CA ILE A 64 5.35 -8.60 -2.19
C ILE A 64 4.86 -10.00 -2.58
N LEU A 65 3.80 -10.08 -3.40
CA LEU A 65 3.27 -11.36 -3.87
C LEU A 65 4.29 -12.15 -4.69
N LEU A 66 5.06 -11.46 -5.51
CA LEU A 66 6.06 -12.09 -6.38
C LEU A 66 7.43 -12.26 -5.71
N ASN A 67 7.56 -11.83 -4.47
CA ASN A 67 8.82 -11.87 -3.72
C ASN A 67 9.93 -11.11 -4.45
N VAL A 68 9.63 -9.91 -4.93
CA VAL A 68 10.58 -9.06 -5.64
C VAL A 68 11.00 -7.94 -4.71
N ARG A 69 12.24 -8.01 -4.23
CA ARG A 69 12.87 -6.96 -3.41
C ARG A 69 11.96 -6.49 -2.26
N ARG A 70 11.36 -7.41 -1.52
CA ARG A 70 10.42 -7.10 -0.44
C ARG A 70 10.98 -6.09 0.56
N ARG A 71 12.24 -6.27 0.95
CA ARG A 71 12.86 -5.37 1.92
C ARG A 71 12.88 -3.92 1.42
N LEU A 72 13.21 -3.73 0.14
CA LEU A 72 13.20 -2.40 -0.47
C LEU A 72 11.77 -1.84 -0.54
N VAL A 73 10.81 -2.68 -0.87
CA VAL A 73 9.39 -2.28 -0.92
C VAL A 73 8.93 -1.80 0.45
N TYR A 74 9.27 -2.51 1.53
CA TYR A 74 8.91 -2.08 2.88
C TYR A 74 9.59 -0.77 3.23
N LEU A 75 10.88 -0.66 2.93
CA LEU A 75 11.65 0.53 3.25
C LEU A 75 11.12 1.77 2.53
N LEU A 76 10.78 1.66 1.26
CA LEU A 76 10.25 2.77 0.48
C LEU A 76 8.77 3.02 0.79
N GLY A 77 8.01 1.97 1.09
CA GLY A 77 6.59 2.08 1.40
C GLY A 77 6.31 2.86 2.66
N ILE A 78 7.20 2.82 3.63
CA ILE A 78 7.04 3.55 4.89
C ILE A 78 6.97 5.07 4.64
N PRO A 79 7.99 5.71 4.04
CA PRO A 79 7.90 7.15 3.77
C PRO A 79 6.85 7.49 2.72
N PHE A 80 6.61 6.61 1.76
CA PHE A 80 5.56 6.80 0.75
C PHE A 80 4.19 6.94 1.42
N THR A 81 3.88 6.06 2.37
CA THR A 81 2.60 6.07 3.08
C THR A 81 2.53 7.22 4.08
N LEU A 82 3.60 7.43 4.87
CA LEU A 82 3.65 8.54 5.83
C LEU A 82 3.48 9.89 5.14
N GLY A 83 4.12 10.07 4.00
CA GLY A 83 4.00 11.31 3.23
C GLY A 83 2.56 11.60 2.82
N GLN A 84 1.81 10.56 2.48
CA GLN A 84 0.41 10.72 2.11
C GLN A 84 -0.47 11.08 3.30
N ILE A 85 -0.17 10.54 4.48
CA ILE A 85 -0.90 10.91 5.71
C ILE A 85 -0.69 12.39 6.01
N VAL A 86 0.56 12.86 5.92
CA VAL A 86 0.88 14.27 6.15
C VAL A 86 0.20 15.15 5.09
N ALA A 87 0.29 14.78 3.82
CA ALA A 87 -0.33 15.54 2.73
C ALA A 87 -1.85 15.63 2.91
N TRP A 88 -2.48 14.52 3.29
CA TRP A 88 -3.92 14.51 3.55
C TRP A 88 -4.30 15.49 4.65
N TYR A 89 -3.55 15.51 5.74
CA TYR A 89 -3.81 16.42 6.84
C TYR A 89 -3.69 17.88 6.37
N VAL A 90 -2.60 18.19 5.69
CA VAL A 90 -2.33 19.57 5.25
C VAL A 90 -3.38 20.06 4.27
N VAL A 91 -3.79 19.20 3.32
CA VAL A 91 -4.72 19.59 2.26
C VAL A 91 -6.16 19.69 2.75
N ASN A 92 -6.58 18.82 3.67
CA ASN A 92 -7.98 18.68 4.03
C ASN A 92 -8.38 19.35 5.36
N ALA A 93 -7.42 19.61 6.25
CA ALA A 93 -7.78 20.16 7.56
C ALA A 93 -8.51 21.49 7.43
N PRO A 94 -9.55 21.76 8.25
CA PRO A 94 -10.11 20.87 9.27
C PRO A 94 -11.26 19.98 8.78
N ASP A 95 -11.56 19.97 7.49
CA ASP A 95 -12.75 19.31 6.95
C ASP A 95 -12.41 17.94 6.37
N PHE A 96 -12.35 16.92 7.24
CA PHE A 96 -12.00 15.57 6.84
C PHE A 96 -13.25 14.75 6.51
N SER A 97 -13.20 14.02 5.39
CA SER A 97 -14.28 13.13 5.00
C SER A 97 -14.18 11.78 5.71
N THR A 98 -15.31 11.08 5.79
CA THR A 98 -15.34 9.72 6.33
C THR A 98 -14.42 8.80 5.53
N LEU A 99 -14.44 8.91 4.19
CA LEU A 99 -13.60 8.10 3.33
C LEU A 99 -12.12 8.37 3.59
N GLY A 100 -11.76 9.64 3.84
CA GLY A 100 -10.40 10.02 4.20
C GLY A 100 -9.95 9.37 5.50
N TYR A 101 -10.81 9.34 6.50
CA TYR A 101 -10.49 8.68 7.77
C TYR A 101 -10.30 7.18 7.60
N VAL A 102 -11.16 6.53 6.82
CA VAL A 102 -11.04 5.09 6.54
C VAL A 102 -9.70 4.79 5.86
N ASP A 103 -9.35 5.57 4.85
CA ASP A 103 -8.08 5.40 4.14
C ASP A 103 -6.89 5.61 5.07
N LYS A 104 -6.94 6.66 5.90
CA LYS A 104 -5.81 6.95 6.80
C LYS A 104 -5.68 5.93 7.92
N ALA A 105 -6.79 5.39 8.41
CA ALA A 105 -6.74 4.28 9.36
C ALA A 105 -6.04 3.07 8.73
N ALA A 106 -6.38 2.75 7.47
CA ALA A 106 -5.71 1.67 6.74
C ALA A 106 -4.23 1.97 6.54
N GLN A 107 -3.88 3.21 6.22
CA GLN A 107 -2.48 3.60 6.01
C GLN A 107 -1.67 3.57 7.29
N ILE A 108 -2.24 3.98 8.42
CA ILE A 108 -1.55 3.89 9.72
C ILE A 108 -1.27 2.42 10.05
N GLY A 109 -2.27 1.55 9.87
CA GLY A 109 -2.07 0.12 10.04
C GLY A 109 -1.01 -0.43 9.10
N LEU A 110 -1.02 0.04 7.86
CA LEU A 110 -0.02 -0.37 6.86
C LEU A 110 1.39 0.02 7.28
N VAL A 111 1.59 1.24 7.77
CA VAL A 111 2.92 1.67 8.25
C VAL A 111 3.41 0.74 9.35
N ALA A 112 2.55 0.42 10.33
CA ALA A 112 2.93 -0.49 11.41
C ALA A 112 3.33 -1.87 10.86
N VAL A 113 2.55 -2.39 9.92
CA VAL A 113 2.85 -3.69 9.29
C VAL A 113 4.16 -3.63 8.52
N LEU A 114 4.39 -2.57 7.75
CA LEU A 114 5.63 -2.42 6.97
C LEU A 114 6.86 -2.36 7.86
N VAL A 115 6.78 -1.65 8.98
CA VAL A 115 7.88 -1.59 9.94
C VAL A 115 8.17 -2.99 10.49
N LEU A 116 7.13 -3.72 10.89
CA LEU A 116 7.30 -5.07 11.42
C LEU A 116 7.89 -6.02 10.38
N LEU A 117 7.40 -5.96 9.14
CA LEU A 117 7.92 -6.79 8.04
C LEU A 117 9.37 -6.44 7.74
N TYR A 118 9.71 -5.17 7.71
CA TYR A 118 11.09 -4.73 7.46
C TYR A 118 12.02 -5.28 8.55
N ARG A 119 11.60 -5.22 9.79
CA ARG A 119 12.41 -5.74 10.92
C ARG A 119 12.59 -7.25 10.83
N GLN A 120 11.56 -8.00 10.38
CA GLN A 120 11.67 -9.44 10.21
C GLN A 120 12.67 -9.81 9.10
N GLU A 121 12.76 -8.99 8.06
CA GLU A 121 13.63 -9.24 6.92
C GLU A 121 15.08 -8.78 7.16
N SER A 122 15.34 -8.10 8.24
CA SER A 122 16.68 -7.60 8.54
C SER A 122 17.56 -8.61 9.40
#